data_4c8b78166ffdc35b3fcb8be44ca36243
#
_entry.id   4c8b78166ffdc35b3fcb8be44ca36243
#
_cell.length_a   1.000
_cell.length_b   1.000
_cell.length_c   1.000
_cell.angle_alpha   90.00
_cell.angle_beta   90.00
_cell.angle_gamma   90.00
#
_symmetry.space_group_name_H-M   'P 1'
#
loop_
_entity.id
_entity.type
_entity.pdbx_description
1 polymer ?
#
loop_
_entity_poly.entity_id
_entity_poly.type
_entity_poly.pdbx_seq_one_letter_code
_entity_poly.pdbx_strand_id
1 'polypeptide(L)'
;SKCHDKGINVLIDFVINHTSSEHPWFKAASEYIKSLGADEEPDAAVCPYVEYYNFSREVKAGYNKLQGTDWYYESQFVDSMPDLNLENEAVRAEIDKIVGFWIDRGVDGFRLDAVIHYNDSDETESIDDLAWLVSDIKSKKEDAYVVGEGWTTYREYAKYYRSGIDSMFDFDMAQQDGYIAKVLNGLSNN
;
A
#
# COMPACT_ATOMS: atom_id res chain seq x y z
N SER A 1 0.53 11.53 -24.91
CA SER A 1 1.19 10.21 -25.08
C SER A 1 0.59 9.46 -26.28
N LYS A 2 1.26 8.42 -26.78
CA LYS A 2 0.71 7.57 -27.90
C LYS A 2 -0.64 6.93 -27.53
N CYS A 3 -0.91 6.72 -26.23
CA CYS A 3 -2.19 6.22 -25.75
C CYS A 3 -3.25 7.30 -25.87
N HIS A 4 -2.98 8.50 -25.37
CA HIS A 4 -3.91 9.63 -25.43
C HIS A 4 -4.27 10.02 -26.86
N ASP A 5 -3.31 9.96 -27.79
CA ASP A 5 -3.55 10.23 -29.22
C ASP A 5 -4.60 9.27 -29.83
N LYS A 6 -4.90 8.17 -29.13
CA LYS A 6 -5.91 7.17 -29.48
C LYS A 6 -7.12 7.17 -28.56
N GLY A 7 -7.25 8.13 -27.67
CA GLY A 7 -8.32 8.22 -26.67
C GLY A 7 -8.24 7.14 -25.58
N ILE A 8 -7.04 6.65 -25.28
CA ILE A 8 -6.80 5.63 -24.25
C ILE A 8 -6.20 6.31 -23.02
N ASN A 9 -6.86 6.21 -21.88
CA ASN A 9 -6.34 6.65 -20.61
C ASN A 9 -5.29 5.69 -20.06
N VAL A 10 -4.33 6.22 -19.27
CA VAL A 10 -3.21 5.47 -18.74
C VAL A 10 -3.29 5.47 -17.22
N LEU A 11 -3.45 4.29 -16.64
CA LEU A 11 -3.31 4.06 -15.20
C LEU A 11 -1.96 3.42 -14.93
N ILE A 12 -1.35 3.78 -13.82
CA ILE A 12 -0.14 3.08 -13.34
C ILE A 12 -0.45 2.34 -12.05
N ASP A 13 0.28 1.26 -11.85
CA ASP A 13 0.27 0.52 -10.59
C ASP A 13 1.03 1.31 -9.54
N PHE A 14 0.42 1.50 -8.36
CA PHE A 14 0.98 2.31 -7.30
C PHE A 14 0.97 1.56 -5.98
N VAL A 15 2.13 1.05 -5.62
CA VAL A 15 2.36 0.27 -4.41
C VAL A 15 2.89 1.20 -3.35
N ILE A 16 2.06 1.52 -2.35
CA ILE A 16 2.45 2.36 -1.22
C ILE A 16 2.43 1.62 0.12
N ASN A 17 1.86 0.41 0.15
CA ASN A 17 1.80 -0.39 1.37
C ASN A 17 3.19 -0.77 1.87
N HIS A 18 4.08 -1.12 0.99
CA HIS A 18 5.41 -1.64 1.33
C HIS A 18 6.48 -1.20 0.33
N THR A 19 7.73 -1.41 0.71
CA THR A 19 8.88 -1.29 -0.20
C THR A 19 9.58 -2.64 -0.32
N SER A 20 10.55 -2.73 -1.23
CA SER A 20 11.52 -3.82 -1.16
C SER A 20 12.43 -3.66 0.07
N SER A 21 12.87 -4.76 0.68
CA SER A 21 13.95 -4.74 1.68
C SER A 21 15.27 -4.17 1.14
N GLU A 22 15.42 -4.11 -0.19
CA GLU A 22 16.54 -3.46 -0.87
C GLU A 22 16.36 -1.94 -1.06
N HIS A 23 15.20 -1.39 -0.69
CA HIS A 23 14.95 0.04 -0.79
C HIS A 23 15.92 0.84 0.09
N PRO A 24 16.47 1.97 -0.38
CA PRO A 24 17.42 2.77 0.38
C PRO A 24 16.95 3.17 1.78
N TRP A 25 15.65 3.46 1.94
CA TRP A 25 15.08 3.81 3.25
C TRP A 25 15.14 2.65 4.23
N PHE A 26 14.70 1.44 3.81
CA PHE A 26 14.73 0.28 4.68
C PHE A 26 16.17 -0.16 4.99
N LYS A 27 17.07 -0.12 4.01
CA LYS A 27 18.48 -0.40 4.24
C LYS A 27 19.08 0.53 5.29
N ALA A 28 18.89 1.85 5.14
CA ALA A 28 19.40 2.81 6.10
C ALA A 28 18.82 2.58 7.51
N ALA A 29 17.51 2.36 7.64
CA ALA A 29 16.86 2.06 8.91
C ALA A 29 17.41 0.76 9.53
N SER A 30 17.47 -0.32 8.76
CA SER A 30 17.92 -1.63 9.23
C SER A 30 19.40 -1.65 9.62
N GLU A 31 20.28 -0.97 8.86
CA GLU A 31 21.69 -0.82 9.18
C GLU A 31 21.88 -0.01 10.47
N TYR A 32 21.11 1.07 10.63
CA TYR A 32 21.16 1.86 11.85
C TYR A 32 20.72 1.03 13.07
N ILE A 33 19.57 0.33 12.99
CA ILE A 33 19.09 -0.54 14.09
C ILE A 33 20.11 -1.64 14.42
N LYS A 34 20.78 -2.23 13.43
CA LYS A 34 21.85 -3.22 13.65
C LYS A 34 23.07 -2.64 14.36
N SER A 35 23.29 -1.34 14.30
CA SER A 35 24.41 -0.67 14.96
C SER A 35 24.13 -0.32 16.43
N LEU A 36 22.86 -0.40 16.88
CA LEU A 36 22.46 -0.06 18.23
C LEU A 36 22.89 -1.11 19.24
N GLY A 37 23.22 -0.66 20.44
CA GLY A 37 23.43 -1.53 21.60
C GLY A 37 22.13 -2.21 22.07
N ALA A 38 22.25 -3.21 22.94
CA ALA A 38 21.11 -4.02 23.37
C ALA A 38 19.99 -3.21 24.04
N ASP A 39 20.33 -2.13 24.74
CA ASP A 39 19.39 -1.28 25.49
C ASP A 39 19.13 0.07 24.78
N GLU A 40 19.68 0.26 23.57
CA GLU A 40 19.48 1.50 22.83
C GLU A 40 18.22 1.45 21.98
N GLU A 41 17.48 2.57 21.96
CA GLU A 41 16.31 2.75 21.13
C GLU A 41 16.65 3.57 19.86
N PRO A 42 15.97 3.31 18.72
CA PRO A 42 16.19 4.08 17.51
C PRO A 42 15.83 5.55 17.71
N ASP A 43 16.68 6.44 17.18
CA ASP A 43 16.50 7.89 17.22
C ASP A 43 16.30 8.41 15.78
N ALA A 44 15.11 8.92 15.47
CA ALA A 44 14.78 9.50 14.18
C ALA A 44 15.61 10.76 13.85
N ALA A 45 16.17 11.44 14.85
CA ALA A 45 17.10 12.56 14.62
C ALA A 45 18.42 12.06 14.01
N VAL A 46 18.81 10.81 14.24
CA VAL A 46 20.01 10.18 13.67
C VAL A 46 19.69 9.51 12.33
N CYS A 47 18.58 8.75 12.29
CA CYS A 47 18.12 8.08 11.08
C CYS A 47 16.59 8.23 10.95
N PRO A 48 16.10 9.20 10.17
CA PRO A 48 14.66 9.43 10.04
C PRO A 48 13.90 8.25 9.47
N TYR A 49 14.56 7.38 8.72
CA TYR A 49 13.93 6.22 8.10
C TYR A 49 13.47 5.14 9.09
N VAL A 50 13.87 5.20 10.37
CA VAL A 50 13.37 4.26 11.38
C VAL A 50 11.88 4.46 11.67
N GLU A 51 11.34 5.66 11.40
CA GLU A 51 9.91 5.95 11.52
C GLU A 51 9.12 5.75 10.22
N TYR A 52 9.81 5.44 9.10
CA TYR A 52 9.15 5.12 7.84
C TYR A 52 8.57 3.70 7.83
N TYR A 53 8.99 2.87 8.77
CA TYR A 53 8.58 1.49 8.96
C TYR A 53 8.24 1.23 10.42
N ASN A 54 7.42 0.22 10.68
CA ASN A 54 7.04 -0.15 12.04
C ASN A 54 8.04 -1.19 12.59
N PHE A 55 8.92 -0.76 13.49
CA PHE A 55 9.84 -1.64 14.20
C PHE A 55 9.34 -1.94 15.61
N SER A 56 9.66 -3.13 16.15
CA SER A 56 9.29 -3.55 17.50
C SER A 56 10.33 -4.52 18.08
N ARG A 57 10.56 -4.47 19.39
CA ARG A 57 11.28 -5.53 20.12
C ARG A 57 10.36 -6.72 20.46
N GLU A 58 9.06 -6.51 20.39
CA GLU A 58 8.07 -7.56 20.65
C GLU A 58 7.72 -8.30 19.36
N VAL A 59 7.53 -9.60 19.48
CA VAL A 59 6.98 -10.43 18.39
C VAL A 59 5.51 -10.10 18.22
N LYS A 60 5.13 -9.61 17.04
CA LYS A 60 3.74 -9.33 16.67
C LYS A 60 3.35 -10.14 15.45
N ALA A 61 2.05 -10.33 15.24
CA ALA A 61 1.53 -10.89 13.99
C ALA A 61 1.92 -9.96 12.82
N GLY A 62 2.32 -10.52 11.68
CA GLY A 62 2.76 -9.75 10.51
C GLY A 62 4.18 -9.16 10.63
N TYR A 63 4.90 -9.41 11.74
CA TYR A 63 6.26 -8.91 11.92
C TYR A 63 7.29 -10.01 11.68
N ASN A 64 8.34 -9.67 10.96
CA ASN A 64 9.49 -10.54 10.68
C ASN A 64 10.73 -10.07 11.43
N LYS A 65 11.57 -11.02 11.84
CA LYS A 65 12.77 -10.71 12.60
C LYS A 65 13.84 -10.02 11.75
N LEU A 66 14.34 -8.88 12.20
CA LEU A 66 15.52 -8.26 11.61
C LEU A 66 16.76 -9.06 12.02
N GLN A 67 17.30 -9.83 11.09
CA GLN A 67 18.37 -10.78 11.36
C GLN A 67 19.60 -10.11 11.99
N GLY A 68 20.12 -10.74 13.04
CA GLY A 68 21.27 -10.24 13.80
C GLY A 68 20.93 -9.25 14.92
N THR A 69 19.64 -9.01 15.20
CA THR A 69 19.15 -8.10 16.25
C THR A 69 18.03 -8.74 17.06
N ASP A 70 17.56 -8.03 18.11
CA ASP A 70 16.36 -8.38 18.84
C ASP A 70 15.13 -7.59 18.34
N TRP A 71 15.25 -6.95 17.18
CA TRP A 71 14.18 -6.19 16.55
C TRP A 71 13.42 -7.00 15.52
N TYR A 72 12.15 -6.62 15.34
CA TYR A 72 11.23 -7.10 14.32
C TYR A 72 10.71 -5.89 13.54
N TYR A 73 10.31 -6.10 12.30
CA TYR A 73 9.68 -5.09 11.45
C TYR A 73 8.42 -5.64 10.81
N GLU A 74 7.46 -4.79 10.59
CA GLU A 74 6.21 -5.16 9.93
C GLU A 74 6.46 -5.52 8.47
N SER A 75 5.90 -6.65 8.03
CA SER A 75 5.93 -7.11 6.64
C SER A 75 4.88 -8.23 6.46
N GLN A 76 3.66 -7.82 6.20
CA GLN A 76 2.50 -8.71 6.17
C GLN A 76 2.60 -9.77 5.07
N PHE A 77 3.17 -9.44 3.92
CA PHE A 77 3.24 -10.37 2.80
C PHE A 77 4.42 -11.31 2.91
N VAL A 78 5.63 -10.77 2.90
CA VAL A 78 6.87 -11.55 3.04
C VAL A 78 7.98 -10.67 3.64
N ASP A 79 8.99 -11.28 4.23
CA ASP A 79 10.11 -10.60 4.87
C ASP A 79 10.89 -9.63 3.97
N SER A 80 10.84 -9.82 2.65
CA SER A 80 11.47 -8.93 1.66
C SER A 80 10.62 -7.72 1.28
N MET A 81 9.42 -7.58 1.85
CA MET A 81 8.47 -6.49 1.60
C MET A 81 8.10 -5.79 2.91
N PRO A 82 8.99 -4.99 3.51
CA PRO A 82 8.69 -4.24 4.73
C PRO A 82 7.60 -3.20 4.49
N ASP A 83 6.60 -3.18 5.37
CA ASP A 83 5.46 -2.29 5.28
C ASP A 83 5.83 -0.87 5.71
N LEU A 84 5.34 0.12 4.96
CA LEU A 84 5.52 1.53 5.27
C LEU A 84 4.54 1.97 6.37
N ASN A 85 5.03 2.82 7.25
CA ASN A 85 4.19 3.51 8.23
C ASN A 85 3.44 4.67 7.54
N LEU A 86 2.22 4.42 7.07
CA LEU A 86 1.40 5.42 6.37
C LEU A 86 0.85 6.52 7.28
N GLU A 87 0.96 6.38 8.59
CA GLU A 87 0.63 7.47 9.53
C GLU A 87 1.76 8.51 9.63
N ASN A 88 2.97 8.17 9.20
CA ASN A 88 4.10 9.07 9.26
C ASN A 88 3.99 10.18 8.20
N GLU A 89 3.98 11.45 8.65
CA GLU A 89 3.85 12.61 7.78
C GLU A 89 4.96 12.72 6.72
N ALA A 90 6.17 12.27 7.03
CA ALA A 90 7.28 12.31 6.09
C ALA A 90 7.11 11.24 4.99
N VAL A 91 6.57 10.07 5.32
CA VAL A 91 6.18 9.04 4.34
C VAL A 91 5.09 9.58 3.43
N ARG A 92 4.04 10.18 4.01
CA ARG A 92 2.96 10.81 3.23
C ARG A 92 3.48 11.92 2.31
N ALA A 93 4.43 12.72 2.76
CA ALA A 93 5.05 13.77 1.94
C ALA A 93 5.87 13.20 0.77
N GLU A 94 6.50 12.05 0.92
CA GLU A 94 7.18 11.37 -0.20
C GLU A 94 6.15 10.79 -1.20
N ILE A 95 5.07 10.19 -0.71
CA ILE A 95 3.97 9.68 -1.55
C ILE A 95 3.33 10.83 -2.34
N ASP A 96 3.04 11.97 -1.71
CA ASP A 96 2.52 13.19 -2.36
C ASP A 96 3.40 13.63 -3.54
N LYS A 97 4.72 13.66 -3.35
CA LYS A 97 5.68 13.99 -4.41
C LYS A 97 5.63 12.98 -5.56
N ILE A 98 5.50 11.69 -5.25
CA ILE A 98 5.44 10.64 -6.27
C ILE A 98 4.13 10.74 -7.07
N VAL A 99 3.01 11.00 -6.41
CA VAL A 99 1.72 11.25 -7.07
C VAL A 99 1.84 12.44 -8.03
N GLY A 100 2.35 13.58 -7.55
CA GLY A 100 2.57 14.77 -8.38
C GLY A 100 3.47 14.49 -9.58
N PHE A 101 4.59 13.77 -9.35
CA PHE A 101 5.52 13.39 -10.42
C PHE A 101 4.85 12.61 -11.57
N TRP A 102 3.94 11.70 -11.27
CA TRP A 102 3.27 10.91 -12.29
C TRP A 102 2.12 11.67 -12.96
N ILE A 103 1.35 12.44 -12.21
CA ILE A 103 0.29 13.30 -12.76
C ILE A 103 0.86 14.32 -13.73
N ASP A 104 1.97 14.98 -13.39
CA ASP A 104 2.67 15.94 -14.27
C ASP A 104 3.15 15.29 -15.57
N ARG A 105 3.33 13.98 -15.60
CA ARG A 105 3.69 13.20 -16.79
C ARG A 105 2.50 12.69 -17.59
N GLY A 106 1.29 13.07 -17.16
CA GLY A 106 0.06 12.78 -17.88
C GLY A 106 -0.54 11.41 -17.60
N VAL A 107 -0.34 10.89 -16.39
CA VAL A 107 -1.08 9.72 -15.92
C VAL A 107 -2.53 10.11 -15.62
N ASP A 108 -3.48 9.27 -16.01
CA ASP A 108 -4.92 9.54 -15.85
C ASP A 108 -5.48 8.95 -14.55
N GLY A 109 -4.68 8.19 -13.82
CA GLY A 109 -5.09 7.61 -12.56
C GLY A 109 -4.15 6.51 -12.07
N PHE A 110 -4.59 5.81 -11.03
CA PHE A 110 -3.78 4.83 -10.34
C PHE A 110 -4.57 3.55 -10.03
N ARG A 111 -3.90 2.41 -10.17
CA ARG A 111 -4.32 1.18 -9.52
C ARG A 111 -3.55 1.09 -8.21
N LEU A 112 -4.27 1.13 -7.10
CA LEU A 112 -3.70 1.07 -5.75
C LEU A 112 -3.60 -0.38 -5.29
N ASP A 113 -2.37 -0.81 -5.02
CA ASP A 113 -2.08 -2.15 -4.54
C ASP A 113 -2.49 -2.31 -3.08
N ALA A 114 -3.02 -3.49 -2.74
CA ALA A 114 -3.20 -3.97 -1.37
C ALA A 114 -3.91 -3.00 -0.41
N VAL A 115 -4.93 -2.26 -0.89
CA VAL A 115 -5.56 -1.16 -0.12
C VAL A 115 -6.18 -1.59 1.21
N ILE A 116 -6.49 -2.88 1.38
CA ILE A 116 -7.03 -3.41 2.64
C ILE A 116 -5.95 -3.69 3.69
N HIS A 117 -4.68 -3.51 3.33
CA HIS A 117 -3.50 -3.75 4.16
C HIS A 117 -2.73 -2.47 4.50
N TYR A 118 -3.33 -1.28 4.28
CA TYR A 118 -2.69 -0.02 4.62
C TYR A 118 -2.52 0.15 6.14
N ASN A 119 -3.42 -0.45 6.92
CA ASN A 119 -3.26 -0.68 8.35
C ASN A 119 -3.91 -2.03 8.71
N ASP A 120 -3.10 -3.06 8.97
CA ASP A 120 -3.59 -4.40 9.29
C ASP A 120 -4.10 -4.54 10.73
N SER A 121 -3.81 -3.56 11.59
CA SER A 121 -4.26 -3.55 12.97
C SER A 121 -5.65 -2.94 13.16
N ASP A 122 -6.08 -2.04 12.26
CA ASP A 122 -7.37 -1.35 12.32
C ASP A 122 -7.94 -1.07 10.91
N GLU A 123 -9.08 -1.70 10.60
CA GLU A 123 -9.80 -1.50 9.33
C GLU A 123 -10.21 -0.03 9.12
N THR A 124 -10.55 0.69 10.19
CA THR A 124 -10.97 2.09 10.07
C THR A 124 -9.79 2.97 9.68
N GLU A 125 -8.64 2.77 10.31
CA GLU A 125 -7.42 3.48 9.97
C GLU A 125 -6.96 3.14 8.53
N SER A 126 -7.06 1.88 8.11
CA SER A 126 -6.79 1.48 6.72
C SER A 126 -7.69 2.23 5.71
N ILE A 127 -8.97 2.42 6.04
CA ILE A 127 -9.90 3.21 5.20
C ILE A 127 -9.53 4.70 5.23
N ASP A 128 -9.10 5.24 6.36
CA ASP A 128 -8.71 6.64 6.51
C ASP A 128 -7.40 6.93 5.76
N ASP A 129 -6.44 6.03 5.78
CA ASP A 129 -5.21 6.10 4.97
C ASP A 129 -5.53 6.09 3.48
N LEU A 130 -6.43 5.22 3.05
CA LEU A 130 -6.91 5.21 1.67
C LEU A 130 -7.63 6.51 1.31
N ALA A 131 -8.46 7.05 2.22
CA ALA A 131 -9.18 8.31 2.00
C ALA A 131 -8.21 9.50 1.85
N TRP A 132 -7.17 9.54 2.68
CA TRP A 132 -6.08 10.50 2.54
C TRP A 132 -5.45 10.42 1.15
N LEU A 133 -5.03 9.23 0.71
CA LEU A 133 -4.38 9.05 -0.60
C LEU A 133 -5.31 9.43 -1.76
N VAL A 134 -6.57 9.00 -1.74
CA VAL A 134 -7.56 9.36 -2.76
C VAL A 134 -7.75 10.88 -2.81
N SER A 135 -7.87 11.53 -1.66
CA SER A 135 -7.97 13.00 -1.56
C SER A 135 -6.73 13.69 -2.12
N ASP A 136 -5.54 13.20 -1.83
CA ASP A 136 -4.28 13.74 -2.35
C ASP A 136 -4.23 13.64 -3.88
N ILE A 137 -4.53 12.47 -4.44
CA ILE A 137 -4.58 12.25 -5.90
C ILE A 137 -5.59 13.20 -6.55
N LYS A 138 -6.82 13.26 -6.03
CA LYS A 138 -7.91 14.09 -6.58
C LYS A 138 -7.62 15.60 -6.44
N SER A 139 -6.87 16.03 -5.43
CA SER A 139 -6.44 17.42 -5.28
C SER A 139 -5.51 17.87 -6.41
N LYS A 140 -4.72 16.97 -6.98
CA LYS A 140 -3.78 17.24 -8.08
C LYS A 140 -4.43 17.05 -9.46
N LYS A 141 -5.37 16.10 -9.57
CA LYS A 141 -6.12 15.83 -10.80
C LYS A 141 -7.52 15.33 -10.41
N GLU A 142 -8.50 16.23 -10.45
CA GLU A 142 -9.89 16.00 -10.00
C GLU A 142 -10.54 14.79 -10.70
N ASP A 143 -10.27 14.62 -11.99
CA ASP A 143 -10.79 13.54 -12.82
C ASP A 143 -9.88 12.29 -12.87
N ALA A 144 -8.84 12.21 -12.03
CA ALA A 144 -8.02 11.00 -11.91
C ALA A 144 -8.88 9.80 -11.52
N TYR A 145 -8.74 8.70 -12.25
CA TYR A 145 -9.44 7.45 -11.90
C TYR A 145 -8.61 6.61 -10.93
N VAL A 146 -9.20 6.24 -9.82
CA VAL A 146 -8.53 5.47 -8.76
C VAL A 146 -9.25 4.14 -8.55
N VAL A 147 -8.55 3.04 -8.77
CA VAL A 147 -9.06 1.69 -8.53
C VAL A 147 -8.20 0.96 -7.52
N GLY A 148 -8.82 0.36 -6.51
CA GLY A 148 -8.14 -0.35 -5.44
C GLY A 148 -8.15 -1.86 -5.62
N GLU A 149 -7.05 -2.50 -5.27
CA GLU A 149 -7.00 -3.94 -5.09
C GLU A 149 -7.21 -4.29 -3.61
N GLY A 150 -8.33 -4.96 -3.33
CA GLY A 150 -8.60 -5.58 -2.04
C GLY A 150 -8.91 -7.05 -2.26
N TRP A 151 -7.97 -7.93 -1.96
CA TRP A 151 -8.15 -9.38 -2.15
C TRP A 151 -9.00 -9.99 -1.04
N THR A 152 -10.29 -9.65 -1.08
CA THR A 152 -11.29 -10.07 -0.10
C THR A 152 -12.68 -10.14 -0.72
N THR A 153 -13.71 -10.46 0.08
CA THR A 153 -15.09 -10.57 -0.39
C THR A 153 -15.72 -9.19 -0.61
N TYR A 154 -16.79 -9.14 -1.43
CA TYR A 154 -17.56 -7.91 -1.66
C TYR A 154 -17.97 -7.22 -0.36
N ARG A 155 -18.40 -7.95 0.65
CA ARG A 155 -18.84 -7.39 1.94
C ARG A 155 -17.75 -6.59 2.64
N GLU A 156 -16.51 -7.05 2.53
CA GLU A 156 -15.37 -6.42 3.16
C GLU A 156 -14.89 -5.22 2.33
N TYR A 157 -14.57 -5.42 1.04
CA TYR A 157 -14.06 -4.31 0.24
C TYR A 157 -15.09 -3.20 0.01
N ALA A 158 -16.41 -3.50 0.07
CA ALA A 158 -17.45 -2.47 -0.06
C ALA A 158 -17.36 -1.36 1.00
N LYS A 159 -16.78 -1.65 2.16
CA LYS A 159 -16.56 -0.66 3.22
C LYS A 159 -15.56 0.42 2.78
N TYR A 160 -14.60 0.05 1.92
CA TYR A 160 -13.54 0.92 1.43
C TYR A 160 -14.02 2.01 0.48
N TYR A 161 -15.24 1.90 -0.10
CA TYR A 161 -15.85 3.00 -0.84
C TYR A 161 -16.08 4.26 0.00
N ARG A 162 -16.07 4.15 1.33
CA ARG A 162 -16.10 5.33 2.23
C ARG A 162 -14.88 6.24 2.07
N SER A 163 -13.78 5.73 1.57
CA SER A 163 -12.57 6.50 1.25
C SER A 163 -12.75 7.47 0.07
N GLY A 164 -13.84 7.33 -0.69
CA GLY A 164 -14.05 8.10 -1.93
C GLY A 164 -13.36 7.50 -3.16
N ILE A 165 -12.82 6.29 -3.06
CA ILE A 165 -12.24 5.57 -4.20
C ILE A 165 -13.29 5.31 -5.30
N ASP A 166 -12.89 5.42 -6.56
CA ASP A 166 -13.84 5.28 -7.67
C ASP A 166 -14.29 3.83 -7.91
N SER A 167 -13.39 2.86 -7.68
CA SER A 167 -13.66 1.46 -7.95
C SER A 167 -12.77 0.53 -7.13
N MET A 168 -13.22 -0.73 -6.99
CA MET A 168 -12.46 -1.83 -6.39
C MET A 168 -12.47 -3.02 -7.34
N PHE A 169 -11.40 -3.82 -7.33
CA PHE A 169 -11.40 -5.10 -8.02
C PHE A 169 -12.37 -6.06 -7.36
N ASP A 170 -13.20 -6.72 -8.16
CA ASP A 170 -14.12 -7.76 -7.69
C ASP A 170 -13.57 -9.13 -8.06
N PHE A 171 -12.82 -9.73 -7.14
CA PHE A 171 -12.24 -11.05 -7.32
C PHE A 171 -13.27 -12.17 -7.25
N ASP A 172 -14.39 -12.00 -6.53
CA ASP A 172 -15.49 -12.96 -6.50
C ASP A 172 -16.11 -13.16 -7.89
N MET A 173 -16.08 -12.12 -8.74
CA MET A 173 -16.58 -12.18 -10.12
C MET A 173 -15.53 -12.69 -11.09
N ALA A 174 -14.27 -12.29 -10.96
CA ALA A 174 -13.26 -12.34 -12.01
C ALA A 174 -12.28 -13.54 -11.94
N GLN A 175 -12.23 -14.28 -10.84
CA GLN A 175 -11.30 -15.41 -10.69
C GLN A 175 -11.71 -16.65 -11.50
N GLN A 176 -10.80 -17.63 -11.63
CA GLN A 176 -11.05 -18.89 -12.34
C GLN A 176 -12.26 -19.68 -11.81
N ASP A 177 -12.53 -19.52 -10.52
CA ASP A 177 -13.68 -20.09 -9.81
C ASP A 177 -14.74 -19.01 -9.45
N GLY A 178 -14.59 -17.80 -9.97
CA GLY A 178 -15.51 -16.68 -9.78
C GLY A 178 -16.86 -16.90 -10.47
N TYR A 179 -17.82 -16.04 -10.17
CA TYR A 179 -19.19 -16.17 -10.69
C TYR A 179 -19.26 -16.21 -12.20
N ILE A 180 -18.47 -15.38 -12.91
CA ILE A 180 -18.44 -15.34 -14.39
C ILE A 180 -17.96 -16.69 -14.94
N ALA A 181 -16.88 -17.22 -14.40
CA ALA A 181 -16.34 -18.51 -14.84
C ALA A 181 -17.31 -19.67 -14.55
N LYS A 182 -17.97 -19.68 -13.40
CA LYS A 182 -18.99 -20.68 -13.04
C LYS A 182 -20.17 -20.65 -14.01
N VAL A 183 -20.66 -19.46 -14.36
CA VAL A 183 -21.75 -19.33 -15.33
C VAL A 183 -21.33 -19.84 -16.71
N LEU A 184 -20.16 -19.42 -17.21
CA LEU A 184 -19.65 -19.82 -18.52
C LEU A 184 -19.39 -21.33 -18.59
N ASN A 185 -18.96 -21.96 -17.52
CA ASN A 185 -18.72 -23.40 -17.43
C ASN A 185 -19.95 -24.23 -17.07
N GLY A 186 -21.14 -23.61 -16.95
CA GLY A 186 -22.37 -24.30 -16.59
C GLY A 186 -22.38 -24.86 -15.14
N LEU A 187 -21.51 -24.33 -14.27
CA LEU A 187 -21.38 -24.80 -12.88
C LEU A 187 -22.28 -24.04 -11.91
N SER A 188 -22.92 -22.96 -12.33
CA SER A 188 -23.87 -22.21 -11.53
C SER A 188 -25.28 -22.52 -12.02
N ASN A 189 -25.93 -23.41 -11.32
CA ASN A 189 -27.38 -23.59 -11.41
C ASN A 189 -27.98 -23.00 -10.14
N ASN A 190 -28.08 -21.67 -10.09
CA ASN A 190 -29.04 -20.93 -9.22
C ASN A 190 -28.54 -19.51 -8.97
#